data_30f3ad1e1270452dfd3022b9915391cd
#
_entry.id   30f3ad1e1270452dfd3022b9915391cd
#
_cell.length_a   1.000
_cell.length_b   1.000
_cell.length_c   1.000
_cell.angle_alpha   90.00
_cell.angle_beta   90.00
_cell.angle_gamma   90.00
#
_symmetry.space_group_name_H-M   'P 1'
#
loop_
_entity.id
_entity.type
_entity.pdbx_description
1 polymer ?
#
loop_
_entity_poly.entity_id
_entity_poly.type
_entity_poly.pdbx_seq_one_letter_code
_entity_poly.pdbx_strand_id
1 'polypeptide(L)'
;MNPACRPAQGGEEFAMRSMTLDAPTLEKLISAAVAAPSIHNTQPWRFRLDPDTVTLGIRAAPDHGLRHIDPTGRALHLSVGCALLNLRVAVAHFGWEPVSRLLPRPDEPDLLAAVRLGGPARTSSPPRLYDALWRRHSSRFPFSERPLPTAVHTELAEAAHSEGALLSRPAPRETDRLLRLTAEAGRRNTSDADRAAESRLWVRDPNHTDLGVPPEALGPKDSREQVPMRDFGAHRHPAVPASRPFEKRPSLAVLSTAHDRRTDWLRAGQALERLLLTATARGLRASLLHQALEWPDLREQLMPWPSGRRGHAQMVIRLGYGPQGPSSPRRGVSRTLTEGARSVPR
;
A
#
# COMPACT_ATOMS: atom_id res chain seq x y z
N MET A 1 -48.64 28.31 51.20
CA MET A 1 -47.54 29.06 50.60
C MET A 1 -46.57 28.05 50.02
N ASN A 2 -46.49 27.97 48.72
CA ASN A 2 -45.71 26.99 47.99
C ASN A 2 -44.61 27.73 47.26
N PRO A 3 -43.32 27.45 47.42
CA PRO A 3 -42.27 28.08 46.62
C PRO A 3 -42.05 27.30 45.36
N ALA A 4 -42.10 28.02 44.25
CA ALA A 4 -41.95 27.59 42.89
C ALA A 4 -40.59 26.91 42.59
N CYS A 5 -40.68 25.77 41.94
CA CYS A 5 -39.57 25.08 41.35
C CYS A 5 -39.13 25.83 40.06
N ARG A 6 -37.93 26.38 40.01
CA ARG A 6 -37.29 26.91 38.80
C ARG A 6 -36.70 25.75 37.99
N PRO A 7 -36.94 25.64 36.69
CA PRO A 7 -36.21 24.69 35.86
C PRO A 7 -34.75 25.16 35.66
N ALA A 8 -33.83 24.29 35.92
CA ALA A 8 -32.41 24.47 35.58
C ALA A 8 -32.26 24.49 34.05
N GLN A 9 -31.94 25.66 33.52
CA GLN A 9 -31.42 25.82 32.15
C GLN A 9 -29.91 25.48 32.21
N GLY A 10 -29.60 24.24 31.92
CA GLY A 10 -28.26 23.76 31.59
C GLY A 10 -28.27 23.23 30.18
N GLY A 11 -28.45 24.12 29.20
CA GLY A 11 -28.14 23.83 27.83
C GLY A 11 -26.62 23.81 27.70
N GLU A 12 -26.02 22.61 27.67
CA GLU A 12 -24.67 22.45 27.19
C GLU A 12 -24.67 22.80 25.69
N GLU A 13 -24.30 24.02 25.41
CA GLU A 13 -23.88 24.52 24.14
C GLU A 13 -22.60 23.74 23.75
N PHE A 14 -22.76 22.56 23.16
CA PHE A 14 -21.68 21.87 22.49
C PHE A 14 -21.27 22.76 21.32
N ALA A 15 -20.37 23.71 21.62
CA ALA A 15 -19.76 24.56 20.63
C ALA A 15 -19.09 23.64 19.60
N MET A 16 -19.73 23.49 18.45
CA MET A 16 -19.23 22.83 17.27
C MET A 16 -18.02 23.66 16.82
N ARG A 17 -16.84 23.36 17.38
CA ARG A 17 -15.59 23.94 16.92
C ARG A 17 -15.51 23.60 15.44
N SER A 18 -15.60 24.60 14.60
CA SER A 18 -15.28 24.52 13.18
C SER A 18 -13.86 23.95 13.08
N MET A 19 -13.75 22.65 12.72
CA MET A 19 -12.47 22.02 12.51
C MET A 19 -11.88 22.57 11.21
N THR A 20 -10.99 23.56 11.35
CA THR A 20 -10.27 24.13 10.20
C THR A 20 -9.04 23.31 9.90
N LEU A 21 -8.81 22.99 8.64
CA LEU A 21 -7.57 22.34 8.19
C LEU A 21 -6.46 23.39 8.15
N ASP A 22 -5.57 23.35 9.14
CA ASP A 22 -4.38 24.18 9.17
C ASP A 22 -3.20 23.54 8.41
N ALA A 23 -2.18 24.33 8.10
CA ALA A 23 -1.01 23.88 7.34
C ALA A 23 -0.24 22.73 8.04
N PRO A 24 0.00 22.74 9.36
CA PRO A 24 0.64 21.62 10.05
C PRO A 24 -0.16 20.32 9.98
N THR A 25 -1.47 20.37 10.06
CA THR A 25 -2.33 19.19 9.93
C THR A 25 -2.31 18.68 8.50
N LEU A 26 -2.41 19.56 7.49
CA LEU A 26 -2.26 19.17 6.08
C LEU A 26 -0.92 18.45 5.83
N GLU A 27 0.16 18.98 6.38
CA GLU A 27 1.49 18.35 6.28
C GLU A 27 1.50 16.94 6.88
N LYS A 28 0.89 16.73 8.05
CA LYS A 28 0.76 15.41 8.68
C LYS A 28 -0.10 14.44 7.85
N LEU A 29 -1.19 14.91 7.26
CA LEU A 29 -2.04 14.10 6.38
C LEU A 29 -1.27 13.62 5.14
N ILE A 30 -0.55 14.52 4.47
CA ILE A 30 0.24 14.19 3.28
C ILE A 30 1.41 13.28 3.66
N SER A 31 2.13 13.54 4.76
CA SER A 31 3.21 12.70 5.26
C SER A 31 2.74 11.27 5.50
N ALA A 32 1.56 11.10 6.12
CA ALA A 32 0.96 9.79 6.33
C ALA A 32 0.65 9.09 5.01
N ALA A 33 0.06 9.79 4.03
CA ALA A 33 -0.23 9.25 2.72
C ALA A 33 1.03 8.79 1.98
N VAL A 34 2.09 9.59 2.03
CA VAL A 34 3.39 9.30 1.39
C VAL A 34 4.13 8.12 2.05
N ALA A 35 3.85 7.80 3.32
CA ALA A 35 4.42 6.63 4.00
C ALA A 35 4.01 5.30 3.35
N ALA A 36 3.02 5.28 2.46
CA ALA A 36 2.54 4.09 1.75
C ALA A 36 3.63 3.37 0.95
N PRO A 37 3.49 2.04 0.73
CA PRO A 37 4.34 1.31 -0.21
C PRO A 37 3.97 1.67 -1.65
N SER A 38 4.97 1.61 -2.52
CA SER A 38 4.75 1.66 -3.96
C SER A 38 5.67 0.69 -4.68
N ILE A 39 5.29 0.30 -5.91
CA ILE A 39 6.16 -0.55 -6.72
C ILE A 39 7.53 0.12 -6.87
N HIS A 40 8.61 -0.62 -6.60
CA HIS A 40 10.00 -0.14 -6.62
C HIS A 40 10.25 1.18 -5.85
N ASN A 41 9.36 1.55 -4.92
CA ASN A 41 9.37 2.84 -4.21
C ASN A 41 9.34 4.04 -5.18
N THR A 42 8.60 3.90 -6.28
CA THR A 42 8.46 4.95 -7.31
C THR A 42 7.62 6.14 -6.82
N GLN A 43 6.77 5.93 -5.80
CA GLN A 43 5.91 6.96 -5.23
C GLN A 43 5.14 7.73 -6.32
N PRO A 44 4.29 7.02 -7.11
CA PRO A 44 3.72 7.53 -8.34
C PRO A 44 2.46 8.36 -8.10
N TRP A 45 2.53 9.27 -7.15
CA TRP A 45 1.43 10.14 -6.73
C TRP A 45 1.84 11.58 -6.58
N ARG A 46 0.85 12.47 -6.79
CA ARG A 46 0.85 13.88 -6.43
C ARG A 46 -0.45 14.21 -5.73
N PHE A 47 -0.38 15.08 -4.74
CA PHE A 47 -1.56 15.52 -3.98
C PHE A 47 -1.91 16.95 -4.37
N ARG A 48 -3.20 17.26 -4.39
CA ARG A 48 -3.71 18.61 -4.61
C ARG A 48 -4.85 18.89 -3.64
N LEU A 49 -4.75 19.97 -2.88
CA LEU A 49 -5.85 20.45 -2.04
C LEU A 49 -6.76 21.35 -2.85
N ASP A 50 -8.05 21.06 -2.80
CA ASP A 50 -9.13 22.00 -3.12
C ASP A 50 -9.57 22.65 -1.80
N PRO A 51 -9.23 23.92 -1.57
CA PRO A 51 -9.52 24.59 -0.30
C PRO A 51 -11.02 24.87 -0.08
N ASP A 52 -11.79 25.06 -1.16
CA ASP A 52 -13.21 25.42 -1.09
C ASP A 52 -14.05 24.24 -0.57
N THR A 53 -13.69 23.03 -0.95
CA THR A 53 -14.38 21.79 -0.54
C THR A 53 -13.63 20.99 0.52
N VAL A 54 -12.45 21.45 0.93
CA VAL A 54 -11.50 20.76 1.82
C VAL A 54 -11.28 19.32 1.33
N THR A 55 -10.96 19.19 0.05
CA THR A 55 -10.81 17.89 -0.63
C THR A 55 -9.37 17.71 -1.12
N LEU A 56 -8.75 16.59 -0.73
CA LEU A 56 -7.44 16.17 -1.21
C LEU A 56 -7.61 15.24 -2.41
N GLY A 57 -7.22 15.69 -3.58
CA GLY A 57 -7.11 14.87 -4.79
C GLY A 57 -5.77 14.14 -4.83
N ILE A 58 -5.78 12.86 -5.24
CA ILE A 58 -4.59 12.05 -5.47
C ILE A 58 -4.51 11.79 -6.97
N ARG A 59 -3.47 12.33 -7.60
CA ARG A 59 -3.22 12.21 -9.03
C ARG A 59 -2.07 11.25 -9.31
N ALA A 60 -2.14 10.56 -10.42
CA ALA A 60 -1.01 9.81 -10.93
C ALA A 60 0.16 10.77 -11.27
N ALA A 61 1.37 10.30 -11.03
CA ALA A 61 2.61 10.92 -11.49
C ALA A 61 3.25 10.01 -12.56
N PRO A 62 2.89 10.15 -13.85
CA PRO A 62 3.33 9.25 -14.92
C PRO A 62 4.84 9.20 -15.11
N ASP A 63 5.54 10.28 -14.79
CA ASP A 63 6.99 10.39 -14.76
C ASP A 63 7.65 9.42 -13.76
N HIS A 64 6.89 8.91 -12.80
CA HIS A 64 7.27 7.86 -11.85
C HIS A 64 6.70 6.48 -12.22
N GLY A 65 6.11 6.33 -13.40
CA GLY A 65 5.61 5.06 -13.91
C GLY A 65 6.72 4.14 -14.40
N LEU A 66 6.43 2.84 -14.44
CA LEU A 66 7.30 1.80 -14.95
C LEU A 66 6.78 1.35 -16.33
N ARG A 67 7.46 1.74 -17.40
CA ARG A 67 6.97 1.52 -18.77
C ARG A 67 7.00 0.05 -19.18
N HIS A 68 8.04 -0.67 -18.75
CA HIS A 68 8.25 -2.07 -19.12
C HIS A 68 7.69 -3.03 -18.06
N ILE A 69 7.81 -2.72 -16.80
CA ILE A 69 7.38 -3.56 -15.68
C ILE A 69 5.87 -3.44 -15.43
N ASP A 70 5.29 -2.24 -15.58
CA ASP A 70 3.88 -1.96 -15.35
C ASP A 70 3.22 -1.18 -16.50
N PRO A 71 3.23 -1.73 -17.73
CA PRO A 71 2.76 -1.02 -18.93
C PRO A 71 1.27 -0.65 -18.88
N THR A 72 0.47 -1.37 -18.10
CA THR A 72 -0.96 -1.09 -17.90
C THR A 72 -1.24 -0.08 -16.78
N GLY A 73 -0.22 0.25 -15.96
CA GLY A 73 -0.36 1.09 -14.79
C GLY A 73 -1.11 0.41 -13.62
N ARG A 74 -1.27 -0.92 -13.65
CA ARG A 74 -1.95 -1.66 -12.58
C ARG A 74 -1.24 -1.47 -11.23
N ALA A 75 0.08 -1.65 -11.20
CA ALA A 75 0.85 -1.50 -9.97
C ALA A 75 0.93 -0.05 -9.50
N LEU A 76 0.90 0.92 -10.43
CA LEU A 76 0.72 2.33 -10.13
C LEU A 76 -0.60 2.57 -9.38
N HIS A 77 -1.73 2.04 -9.89
CA HIS A 77 -3.03 2.19 -9.24
C HIS A 77 -3.08 1.52 -7.86
N LEU A 78 -2.49 0.32 -7.70
CA LEU A 78 -2.34 -0.30 -6.38
C LEU A 78 -1.55 0.60 -5.42
N SER A 79 -0.45 1.19 -5.89
CA SER A 79 0.38 2.09 -5.08
C SER A 79 -0.41 3.32 -4.62
N VAL A 80 -1.18 3.94 -5.52
CA VAL A 80 -2.06 5.07 -5.18
C VAL A 80 -3.18 4.62 -4.22
N GLY A 81 -3.72 3.41 -4.38
CA GLY A 81 -4.69 2.83 -3.45
C GLY A 81 -4.12 2.69 -2.03
N CYS A 82 -2.84 2.30 -1.89
CA CYS A 82 -2.16 2.27 -0.59
C CYS A 82 -2.05 3.68 0.02
N ALA A 83 -1.65 4.68 -0.77
CA ALA A 83 -1.56 6.07 -0.31
C ALA A 83 -2.94 6.64 0.09
N LEU A 84 -3.99 6.28 -0.65
CA LEU A 84 -5.36 6.63 -0.33
C LEU A 84 -5.80 6.06 1.03
N LEU A 85 -5.51 4.79 1.32
CA LEU A 85 -5.84 4.22 2.62
C LEU A 85 -5.11 4.94 3.75
N ASN A 86 -3.82 5.19 3.60
CA ASN A 86 -3.06 5.93 4.60
C ASN A 86 -3.64 7.32 4.86
N LEU A 87 -4.02 8.04 3.80
CA LEU A 87 -4.68 9.33 3.92
C LEU A 87 -6.01 9.21 4.69
N ARG A 88 -6.85 8.21 4.37
CA ARG A 88 -8.11 7.96 5.07
C ARG A 88 -7.91 7.66 6.55
N VAL A 89 -6.89 6.85 6.88
CA VAL A 89 -6.52 6.54 8.27
C VAL A 89 -6.08 7.80 9.02
N ALA A 90 -5.27 8.65 8.40
CA ALA A 90 -4.80 9.90 9.00
C ALA A 90 -5.95 10.91 9.18
N VAL A 91 -6.80 11.09 8.17
CA VAL A 91 -7.98 11.98 8.25
C VAL A 91 -8.87 11.57 9.43
N ALA A 92 -9.16 10.27 9.57
CA ALA A 92 -9.95 9.74 10.69
C ALA A 92 -9.23 9.90 12.05
N HIS A 93 -7.90 9.73 12.09
CA HIS A 93 -7.10 9.91 13.29
C HIS A 93 -7.14 11.36 13.80
N PHE A 94 -7.15 12.34 12.89
CA PHE A 94 -7.26 13.76 13.23
C PHE A 94 -8.71 14.24 13.43
N GLY A 95 -9.68 13.32 13.44
CA GLY A 95 -11.05 13.59 13.87
C GLY A 95 -12.03 13.94 12.74
N TRP A 96 -11.65 13.87 11.46
CA TRP A 96 -12.58 14.06 10.33
C TRP A 96 -13.10 12.74 9.77
N GLU A 97 -14.32 12.76 9.23
CA GLU A 97 -14.85 11.65 8.44
C GLU A 97 -14.18 11.64 7.04
N PRO A 98 -13.43 10.58 6.66
CA PRO A 98 -12.80 10.50 5.34
C PRO A 98 -13.81 10.07 4.26
N VAL A 99 -14.38 11.02 3.53
CA VAL A 99 -15.30 10.74 2.42
C VAL A 99 -14.51 10.57 1.14
N SER A 100 -14.29 9.33 0.72
CA SER A 100 -13.46 9.02 -0.46
C SER A 100 -14.28 8.70 -1.72
N ARG A 101 -13.76 9.10 -2.88
CA ARG A 101 -14.27 8.73 -4.21
C ARG A 101 -13.11 8.26 -5.08
N LEU A 102 -13.31 7.13 -5.77
CA LEU A 102 -12.37 6.59 -6.75
C LEU A 102 -12.74 7.09 -8.14
N LEU A 103 -11.74 7.49 -8.93
CA LEU A 103 -11.90 8.00 -10.29
C LEU A 103 -13.03 9.04 -10.39
N PRO A 104 -12.97 10.13 -9.59
CA PRO A 104 -14.12 11.00 -9.37
C PRO A 104 -14.53 11.81 -10.61
N ARG A 105 -13.65 11.96 -11.59
CA ARG A 105 -13.88 12.73 -12.82
C ARG A 105 -13.41 11.94 -14.04
N PRO A 106 -14.31 11.58 -14.95
CA PRO A 106 -13.97 10.86 -16.19
C PRO A 106 -13.09 11.68 -17.15
N ASP A 107 -13.24 13.00 -17.14
CA ASP A 107 -12.50 13.97 -17.93
C ASP A 107 -11.07 14.24 -17.40
N GLU A 108 -10.78 13.85 -16.17
CA GLU A 108 -9.46 13.95 -15.54
C GLU A 108 -8.91 12.54 -15.23
N PRO A 109 -8.42 11.78 -16.23
CA PRO A 109 -8.07 10.37 -16.06
C PRO A 109 -6.86 10.12 -15.16
N ASP A 110 -6.06 11.15 -14.86
CA ASP A 110 -4.95 11.14 -13.90
C ASP A 110 -5.42 11.38 -12.45
N LEU A 111 -6.63 11.92 -12.22
CA LEU A 111 -7.22 12.05 -10.88
C LEU A 111 -7.77 10.69 -10.44
N LEU A 112 -6.97 9.94 -9.70
CA LEU A 112 -7.27 8.55 -9.35
C LEU A 112 -8.19 8.43 -8.13
N ALA A 113 -8.09 9.35 -7.18
CA ALA A 113 -8.93 9.37 -6.00
C ALA A 113 -9.08 10.79 -5.44
N ALA A 114 -10.14 11.02 -4.68
CA ALA A 114 -10.34 12.22 -3.89
C ALA A 114 -10.82 11.86 -2.49
N VAL A 115 -10.33 12.56 -1.47
CA VAL A 115 -10.76 12.43 -0.08
C VAL A 115 -11.18 13.80 0.43
N ARG A 116 -12.49 13.96 0.66
CA ARG A 116 -13.02 15.13 1.33
C ARG A 116 -12.99 14.91 2.84
N LEU A 117 -12.50 15.90 3.56
CA LEU A 117 -12.58 15.95 5.01
C LEU A 117 -14.02 16.32 5.38
N GLY A 118 -14.78 15.31 5.83
CA GLY A 118 -16.17 15.49 6.25
C GLY A 118 -16.29 16.16 7.60
N GLY A 119 -17.50 16.15 8.17
CA GLY A 119 -17.71 16.57 9.56
C GLY A 119 -16.96 15.68 10.56
N PRO A 120 -17.21 15.83 11.87
CA PRO A 120 -16.56 15.03 12.89
C PRO A 120 -16.72 13.51 12.62
N ALA A 121 -15.63 12.77 12.77
CA ALA A 121 -15.63 11.34 12.55
C ALA A 121 -16.62 10.65 13.53
N ARG A 122 -17.54 9.85 13.00
CA ARG A 122 -18.51 9.07 13.81
C ARG A 122 -17.83 7.92 14.56
N THR A 123 -16.76 7.40 13.99
CA THR A 123 -15.91 6.36 14.59
C THR A 123 -14.45 6.77 14.41
N SER A 124 -13.72 6.84 15.52
CA SER A 124 -12.27 7.02 15.44
C SER A 124 -11.64 5.81 14.77
N SER A 125 -10.75 6.04 13.81
CA SER A 125 -9.89 4.97 13.29
C SER A 125 -9.14 4.33 14.47
N PRO A 126 -9.03 2.99 14.52
CA PRO A 126 -8.26 2.38 15.60
C PRO A 126 -6.86 3.02 15.68
N PRO A 127 -6.44 3.58 16.82
CA PRO A 127 -5.13 4.24 16.97
C PRO A 127 -3.98 3.38 16.46
N ARG A 128 -4.11 2.05 16.60
CA ARG A 128 -3.14 1.05 16.14
C ARG A 128 -2.81 1.12 14.64
N LEU A 129 -3.74 1.52 13.78
CA LEU A 129 -3.48 1.62 12.33
C LEU A 129 -2.65 2.86 12.02
N TYR A 130 -2.94 4.00 12.65
CA TYR A 130 -2.15 5.21 12.44
C TYR A 130 -0.70 5.03 12.92
N ASP A 131 -0.49 4.42 14.09
CA ASP A 131 0.84 4.10 14.61
C ASP A 131 1.58 3.09 13.71
N ALA A 132 0.84 2.18 13.07
CA ALA A 132 1.41 1.19 12.17
C ALA A 132 1.93 1.82 10.87
N LEU A 133 1.40 2.96 10.40
CA LEU A 133 1.89 3.69 9.21
C LEU A 133 3.40 3.90 9.26
N TRP A 134 3.90 4.35 10.41
CA TRP A 134 5.30 4.74 10.59
C TRP A 134 6.24 3.55 10.81
N ARG A 135 5.69 2.41 11.21
CA ARG A 135 6.44 1.17 11.47
C ARG A 135 6.38 0.18 10.32
N ARG A 136 5.44 0.36 9.38
CA ARG A 136 5.24 -0.54 8.26
C ARG A 136 6.39 -0.44 7.25
N HIS A 137 7.13 -1.53 7.08
CA HIS A 137 8.14 -1.71 6.04
C HIS A 137 7.96 -3.05 5.35
N SER A 138 8.33 -3.13 4.07
CA SER A 138 8.48 -4.42 3.39
C SER A 138 9.80 -5.05 3.81
N SER A 139 9.78 -6.27 4.33
CA SER A 139 10.99 -7.00 4.71
C SER A 139 11.27 -8.09 3.69
N ARG A 140 12.46 -8.03 3.08
CA ARG A 140 12.95 -9.05 2.13
C ARG A 140 13.96 -10.01 2.78
N PHE A 141 14.00 -10.05 4.11
CA PHE A 141 14.84 -10.93 4.91
C PHE A 141 14.14 -12.27 5.19
N PRO A 142 14.88 -13.31 5.58
CA PRO A 142 14.29 -14.56 6.05
C PRO A 142 13.34 -14.33 7.22
N PHE A 143 12.23 -15.06 7.24
CA PHE A 143 11.30 -15.11 8.37
C PHE A 143 11.56 -16.38 9.21
N SER A 144 11.02 -16.39 10.42
CA SER A 144 11.11 -17.57 11.29
C SER A 144 10.15 -18.67 10.83
N GLU A 145 10.44 -19.92 11.24
CA GLU A 145 9.55 -21.08 11.00
C GLU A 145 8.27 -21.03 11.86
N ARG A 146 8.08 -20.00 12.69
CA ARG A 146 6.90 -19.85 13.55
C ARG A 146 5.64 -19.72 12.69
N PRO A 147 4.66 -20.62 12.84
CA PRO A 147 3.44 -20.56 12.06
C PRO A 147 2.59 -19.34 12.44
N LEU A 148 1.85 -18.82 11.46
CA LEU A 148 0.88 -17.77 11.70
C LEU A 148 -0.38 -18.38 12.31
N PRO A 149 -0.90 -17.86 13.44
CA PRO A 149 -2.15 -18.30 14.02
C PRO A 149 -3.33 -18.09 13.07
N THR A 150 -4.29 -19.01 13.07
CA THR A 150 -5.50 -18.92 12.24
C THR A 150 -6.27 -17.62 12.48
N ALA A 151 -6.39 -17.19 13.75
CA ALA A 151 -7.06 -15.94 14.10
C ALA A 151 -6.40 -14.72 13.42
N VAL A 152 -5.07 -14.71 13.27
CA VAL A 152 -4.36 -13.64 12.56
C VAL A 152 -4.69 -13.67 11.06
N HIS A 153 -4.76 -14.87 10.44
CA HIS A 153 -5.20 -15.00 9.05
C HIS A 153 -6.61 -14.48 8.84
N THR A 154 -7.53 -14.80 9.75
CA THR A 154 -8.92 -14.30 9.71
C THR A 154 -8.96 -12.78 9.80
N GLU A 155 -8.24 -12.18 10.75
CA GLU A 155 -8.18 -10.72 10.89
C GLU A 155 -7.60 -10.02 9.64
N LEU A 156 -6.56 -10.59 9.02
CA LEU A 156 -6.00 -10.08 7.77
C LEU A 156 -6.98 -10.23 6.59
N ALA A 157 -7.75 -11.31 6.55
CA ALA A 157 -8.77 -11.53 5.53
C ALA A 157 -9.94 -10.54 5.70
N GLU A 158 -10.38 -10.29 6.92
CA GLU A 158 -11.39 -9.27 7.24
C GLU A 158 -10.91 -7.86 6.88
N ALA A 159 -9.65 -7.55 7.17
CA ALA A 159 -9.02 -6.28 6.78
C ALA A 159 -9.03 -6.08 5.25
N ALA A 160 -8.72 -7.11 4.46
CA ALA A 160 -8.81 -7.05 3.02
C ALA A 160 -10.25 -6.94 2.52
N HIS A 161 -11.16 -7.70 3.13
CA HIS A 161 -12.58 -7.74 2.76
C HIS A 161 -13.27 -6.39 2.98
N SER A 162 -12.94 -5.69 4.06
CA SER A 162 -13.50 -4.37 4.37
C SER A 162 -13.19 -3.30 3.30
N GLU A 163 -12.19 -3.52 2.46
CA GLU A 163 -11.84 -2.66 1.32
C GLU A 163 -12.26 -3.28 -0.04
N GLY A 164 -13.04 -4.37 -0.04
CA GLY A 164 -13.62 -4.98 -1.24
C GLY A 164 -12.69 -5.93 -1.99
N ALA A 165 -11.68 -6.50 -1.32
CA ALA A 165 -10.81 -7.54 -1.87
C ALA A 165 -10.89 -8.82 -1.06
N LEU A 166 -10.42 -9.93 -1.64
CA LEU A 166 -10.37 -11.23 -0.98
C LEU A 166 -8.91 -11.60 -0.71
N LEU A 167 -8.65 -12.08 0.49
CA LEU A 167 -7.37 -12.67 0.86
C LEU A 167 -7.52 -14.20 0.97
N SER A 168 -6.81 -14.93 0.13
CA SER A 168 -6.81 -16.38 0.12
C SER A 168 -5.47 -16.93 0.63
N ARG A 169 -5.53 -18.00 1.44
CA ARG A 169 -4.36 -18.74 1.84
C ARG A 169 -4.21 -19.97 0.95
N PRO A 170 -3.12 -20.09 0.17
CA PRO A 170 -2.89 -21.24 -0.67
C PRO A 170 -2.61 -22.50 0.17
N ALA A 171 -3.06 -23.66 -0.33
CA ALA A 171 -2.63 -24.95 0.20
C ALA A 171 -1.14 -25.19 -0.11
N PRO A 172 -0.46 -26.16 0.55
CA PRO A 172 0.99 -26.38 0.33
C PRO A 172 1.40 -26.56 -1.13
N ARG A 173 0.67 -27.39 -1.90
CA ARG A 173 0.95 -27.60 -3.35
C ARG A 173 0.77 -26.32 -4.17
N GLU A 174 -0.17 -25.50 -3.80
CA GLU A 174 -0.43 -24.21 -4.44
C GLU A 174 0.67 -23.19 -4.07
N THR A 175 1.13 -23.21 -2.83
CA THR A 175 2.29 -22.41 -2.38
C THR A 175 3.51 -22.71 -3.24
N ASP A 176 3.85 -23.98 -3.45
CA ASP A 176 4.98 -24.39 -4.29
C ASP A 176 4.80 -23.92 -5.73
N ARG A 177 3.57 -23.97 -6.25
CA ARG A 177 3.26 -23.47 -7.59
C ARG A 177 3.44 -21.94 -7.67
N LEU A 178 2.95 -21.18 -6.71
CA LEU A 178 3.12 -19.72 -6.68
C LEU A 178 4.61 -19.32 -6.63
N LEU A 179 5.42 -20.05 -5.86
CA LEU A 179 6.86 -19.83 -5.80
C LEU A 179 7.53 -20.14 -7.15
N ARG A 180 7.15 -21.23 -7.83
CA ARG A 180 7.67 -21.55 -9.16
C ARG A 180 7.30 -20.49 -10.21
N LEU A 181 6.06 -20.00 -10.22
CA LEU A 181 5.62 -18.92 -11.11
C LEU A 181 6.38 -17.61 -10.83
N THR A 182 6.62 -17.31 -9.57
CA THR A 182 7.39 -16.14 -9.16
C THR A 182 8.85 -16.25 -9.59
N ALA A 183 9.46 -17.44 -9.46
CA ALA A 183 10.82 -17.72 -9.92
C ALA A 183 10.94 -17.60 -11.46
N GLU A 184 9.97 -18.15 -12.20
CA GLU A 184 9.91 -18.03 -13.65
C GLU A 184 9.83 -16.56 -14.09
N ALA A 185 8.96 -15.78 -13.47
CA ALA A 185 8.86 -14.35 -13.73
C ALA A 185 10.15 -13.60 -13.40
N GLY A 186 10.86 -14.00 -12.33
CA GLY A 186 12.17 -13.47 -11.99
C GLY A 186 13.20 -13.71 -13.10
N ARG A 187 13.25 -14.94 -13.65
CA ARG A 187 14.12 -15.28 -14.79
C ARG A 187 13.78 -14.44 -16.02
N ARG A 188 12.49 -14.34 -16.40
CA ARG A 188 12.04 -13.51 -17.53
C ARG A 188 12.43 -12.04 -17.33
N ASN A 189 12.23 -11.48 -16.14
CA ASN A 189 12.59 -10.09 -15.84
C ASN A 189 14.11 -9.83 -15.93
N THR A 190 14.93 -10.84 -15.67
CA THR A 190 16.39 -10.73 -15.82
C THR A 190 16.84 -10.88 -17.26
N SER A 191 16.15 -11.72 -18.06
CA SER A 191 16.47 -11.98 -19.48
C SER A 191 15.96 -10.87 -20.40
N ASP A 192 14.89 -10.16 -20.01
CA ASP A 192 14.36 -9.02 -20.76
C ASP A 192 15.21 -7.78 -20.47
N ALA A 193 15.91 -7.28 -21.49
CA ALA A 193 16.87 -6.20 -21.35
C ALA A 193 16.24 -4.89 -20.85
N ASP A 194 15.05 -4.56 -21.32
CA ASP A 194 14.35 -3.33 -20.98
C ASP A 194 13.84 -3.37 -19.53
N ARG A 195 13.22 -4.48 -19.11
CA ARG A 195 12.77 -4.70 -17.73
C ARG A 195 13.93 -4.74 -16.74
N ALA A 196 15.03 -5.39 -17.13
CA ALA A 196 16.23 -5.44 -16.30
C ALA A 196 16.86 -4.05 -16.15
N ALA A 197 16.93 -3.27 -17.24
CA ALA A 197 17.42 -1.89 -17.19
C ALA A 197 16.52 -1.00 -16.33
N GLU A 198 15.19 -1.06 -16.53
CA GLU A 198 14.23 -0.30 -15.71
C GLU A 198 14.32 -0.68 -14.23
N SER A 199 14.42 -1.99 -13.89
CA SER A 199 14.60 -2.43 -12.49
C SER A 199 15.85 -1.83 -11.85
N ARG A 200 16.98 -1.82 -12.56
CA ARG A 200 18.24 -1.26 -12.05
C ARG A 200 18.16 0.24 -11.77
N LEU A 201 17.43 1.00 -12.60
CA LEU A 201 17.22 2.43 -12.40
C LEU A 201 16.57 2.77 -11.06
N TRP A 202 15.84 1.84 -10.47
CA TRP A 202 15.14 2.02 -9.19
C TRP A 202 15.91 1.45 -7.98
N VAL A 203 17.11 0.92 -8.17
CA VAL A 203 18.06 0.68 -7.08
C VAL A 203 18.88 1.95 -6.90
N ARG A 204 18.69 2.66 -5.80
CA ARG A 204 19.21 4.01 -5.62
C ARG A 204 19.79 4.22 -4.22
N ASP A 205 20.85 4.98 -4.16
CA ASP A 205 21.43 5.42 -2.90
C ASP A 205 20.51 6.46 -2.23
N PRO A 206 20.06 6.21 -0.99
CA PRO A 206 19.17 7.11 -0.24
C PRO A 206 19.82 8.48 0.07
N ASN A 207 21.15 8.60 0.03
CA ASN A 207 21.83 9.87 0.22
C ASN A 207 21.66 10.84 -0.97
N HIS A 208 21.29 10.32 -2.15
CA HIS A 208 21.15 11.12 -3.37
C HIS A 208 19.70 11.32 -3.80
N THR A 209 18.76 10.50 -3.29
CA THR A 209 17.36 10.57 -3.71
C THR A 209 16.43 9.98 -2.66
N ASP A 210 15.20 10.52 -2.62
CA ASP A 210 14.07 10.02 -1.82
C ASP A 210 13.17 9.03 -2.60
N LEU A 211 13.65 8.54 -3.75
CA LEU A 211 12.98 7.56 -4.64
C LEU A 211 13.82 6.28 -4.74
N GLY A 212 13.16 5.20 -5.11
CA GLY A 212 13.82 3.91 -5.35
C GLY A 212 14.05 3.09 -4.08
N VAL A 213 14.70 1.95 -4.25
CA VAL A 213 14.98 0.97 -3.19
C VAL A 213 16.47 1.00 -2.88
N PRO A 214 16.87 1.29 -1.64
CA PRO A 214 18.28 1.22 -1.23
C PRO A 214 18.81 -0.21 -1.37
N PRO A 215 20.08 -0.39 -1.76
CA PRO A 215 20.68 -1.71 -1.95
C PRO A 215 20.56 -2.63 -0.73
N GLU A 216 20.73 -2.11 0.48
CA GLU A 216 20.58 -2.85 1.74
C GLU A 216 19.15 -3.31 2.01
N ALA A 217 18.14 -2.61 1.45
CA ALA A 217 16.72 -2.98 1.57
C ALA A 217 16.29 -4.05 0.55
N LEU A 218 17.15 -4.43 -0.40
CA LEU A 218 16.89 -5.55 -1.31
C LEU A 218 16.85 -6.89 -0.58
N GLY A 219 17.52 -6.99 0.57
CA GLY A 219 17.63 -8.21 1.35
C GLY A 219 18.55 -9.25 0.71
N PRO A 220 18.85 -10.34 1.41
CA PRO A 220 19.67 -11.44 0.90
C PRO A 220 18.90 -12.27 -0.13
N LYS A 221 19.65 -12.98 -1.00
CA LYS A 221 19.08 -14.09 -1.77
C LYS A 221 18.87 -15.31 -0.86
N ASP A 222 17.85 -16.09 -1.15
CA ASP A 222 17.69 -17.40 -0.51
C ASP A 222 18.79 -18.34 -1.04
N SER A 223 19.65 -18.81 -0.13
CA SER A 223 20.74 -19.74 -0.49
C SER A 223 20.24 -21.13 -0.93
N ARG A 224 18.95 -21.44 -0.72
CA ARG A 224 18.29 -22.67 -1.17
C ARG A 224 17.46 -22.47 -2.44
N GLU A 225 17.37 -21.24 -2.94
CA GLU A 225 16.57 -20.85 -4.12
C GLU A 225 15.08 -21.23 -4.04
N GLN A 226 14.54 -21.43 -2.81
CA GLN A 226 13.15 -21.82 -2.59
C GLN A 226 12.21 -20.61 -2.57
N VAL A 227 12.67 -19.47 -2.05
CA VAL A 227 11.92 -18.22 -1.98
C VAL A 227 12.48 -17.23 -3.00
N PRO A 228 11.80 -17.02 -4.14
CA PRO A 228 12.31 -16.21 -5.24
C PRO A 228 12.14 -14.72 -4.94
N MET A 229 13.12 -14.13 -4.30
CA MET A 229 13.16 -12.69 -4.06
C MET A 229 13.55 -11.95 -5.35
N ARG A 230 13.00 -10.72 -5.55
CA ARG A 230 13.38 -9.88 -6.70
C ARG A 230 14.83 -9.44 -6.61
N ASP A 231 15.59 -9.67 -7.65
CA ASP A 231 17.01 -9.35 -7.72
C ASP A 231 17.30 -7.88 -8.10
N PHE A 232 16.45 -7.18 -8.84
CA PHE A 232 16.69 -5.84 -9.38
C PHE A 232 17.99 -5.72 -10.22
N GLY A 233 18.67 -6.82 -10.54
CA GLY A 233 19.98 -6.79 -11.19
C GLY A 233 21.11 -6.23 -10.32
N ALA A 234 20.92 -6.17 -9.01
CA ALA A 234 21.84 -5.54 -8.06
C ALA A 234 22.66 -6.54 -7.23
N HIS A 235 22.69 -7.82 -7.60
CA HIS A 235 23.36 -8.90 -6.86
C HIS A 235 24.88 -8.70 -6.66
N ARG A 236 25.52 -7.82 -7.43
CA ARG A 236 26.94 -7.46 -7.30
C ARG A 236 27.17 -6.21 -6.46
N HIS A 237 26.11 -5.54 -6.01
CA HIS A 237 26.28 -4.33 -5.21
C HIS A 237 26.78 -4.71 -3.81
N PRO A 238 27.86 -4.08 -3.29
CA PRO A 238 28.50 -4.49 -2.03
C PRO A 238 27.60 -4.33 -0.79
N ALA A 239 26.62 -3.44 -0.84
CA ALA A 239 25.66 -3.25 0.26
C ALA A 239 24.49 -4.25 0.26
N VAL A 240 24.37 -5.13 -0.75
CA VAL A 240 23.37 -6.20 -0.75
C VAL A 240 23.81 -7.28 0.22
N PRO A 241 22.95 -7.67 1.19
CA PRO A 241 23.30 -8.69 2.17
C PRO A 241 23.66 -10.03 1.52
N ALA A 242 24.64 -10.74 2.12
CA ALA A 242 25.03 -12.07 1.67
C ALA A 242 23.85 -13.06 1.71
N SER A 243 23.87 -14.05 0.81
CA SER A 243 22.84 -15.10 0.74
C SER A 243 22.67 -15.81 2.08
N ARG A 244 21.43 -16.11 2.44
CA ARG A 244 21.03 -16.80 3.68
C ARG A 244 19.92 -17.80 3.39
N PRO A 245 19.80 -18.88 4.17
CA PRO A 245 18.67 -19.77 4.06
C PRO A 245 17.39 -19.05 4.55
N PHE A 246 16.32 -19.15 3.75
CA PHE A 246 15.00 -18.68 4.12
C PHE A 246 14.21 -19.80 4.82
N GLU A 247 13.04 -19.47 5.34
CA GLU A 247 12.13 -20.44 5.94
C GLU A 247 11.73 -21.53 4.93
N LYS A 248 11.67 -22.78 5.40
CA LYS A 248 11.33 -23.94 4.55
C LYS A 248 9.88 -23.94 4.08
N ARG A 249 8.99 -23.32 4.85
CA ARG A 249 7.56 -23.25 4.58
C ARG A 249 7.08 -21.81 4.66
N PRO A 250 7.30 -21.00 3.62
CA PRO A 250 6.87 -19.62 3.62
C PRO A 250 5.34 -19.53 3.68
N SER A 251 4.82 -18.69 4.57
CA SER A 251 3.39 -18.40 4.61
C SER A 251 3.04 -17.39 3.54
N LEU A 252 2.35 -17.85 2.49
CA LEU A 252 1.86 -17.00 1.41
C LEU A 252 0.37 -16.71 1.57
N ALA A 253 -0.02 -15.55 1.05
CA ALA A 253 -1.41 -15.17 0.83
C ALA A 253 -1.54 -14.51 -0.55
N VAL A 254 -2.69 -14.68 -1.20
CA VAL A 254 -3.01 -14.05 -2.47
C VAL A 254 -4.16 -13.08 -2.26
N LEU A 255 -3.91 -11.80 -2.54
CA LEU A 255 -4.94 -10.77 -2.60
C LEU A 255 -5.54 -10.74 -3.99
N SER A 256 -6.87 -10.78 -4.09
CA SER A 256 -7.60 -10.79 -5.35
C SER A 256 -8.84 -9.92 -5.31
N THR A 257 -9.32 -9.52 -6.51
CA THR A 257 -10.56 -8.77 -6.71
C THR A 257 -11.49 -9.51 -7.67
N ALA A 258 -12.79 -9.24 -7.61
CA ALA A 258 -13.78 -9.86 -8.48
C ALA A 258 -13.61 -9.45 -9.97
N HIS A 259 -13.15 -8.23 -10.21
CA HIS A 259 -12.91 -7.68 -11.54
C HIS A 259 -11.48 -7.12 -11.65
N ASP A 260 -11.07 -6.76 -12.86
CA ASP A 260 -9.71 -6.27 -13.16
C ASP A 260 -9.71 -4.90 -13.85
N ARG A 261 -10.43 -3.96 -13.25
CA ARG A 261 -10.56 -2.58 -13.72
C ARG A 261 -9.73 -1.62 -12.88
N ARG A 262 -9.48 -0.42 -13.35
CA ARG A 262 -8.76 0.63 -12.60
C ARG A 262 -9.31 0.85 -11.17
N THR A 263 -10.64 0.84 -11.02
CA THR A 263 -11.29 0.93 -9.71
C THR A 263 -10.95 -0.25 -8.80
N ASP A 264 -10.87 -1.47 -9.37
CA ASP A 264 -10.55 -2.68 -8.59
C ASP A 264 -9.07 -2.68 -8.20
N TRP A 265 -8.19 -2.15 -9.04
CA TRP A 265 -6.77 -1.97 -8.69
C TRP A 265 -6.59 -0.97 -7.54
N LEU A 266 -7.34 0.15 -7.53
CA LEU A 266 -7.33 1.10 -6.41
C LEU A 266 -7.88 0.48 -5.11
N ARG A 267 -8.97 -0.31 -5.19
CA ARG A 267 -9.49 -1.07 -4.03
C ARG A 267 -8.49 -2.10 -3.53
N ALA A 268 -7.86 -2.84 -4.43
CA ALA A 268 -6.81 -3.79 -4.08
C ALA A 268 -5.63 -3.11 -3.37
N GLY A 269 -5.27 -1.89 -3.78
CA GLY A 269 -4.25 -1.09 -3.09
C GLY A 269 -4.67 -0.71 -1.67
N GLN A 270 -5.92 -0.26 -1.48
CA GLN A 270 -6.44 0.02 -0.14
C GLN A 270 -6.46 -1.23 0.73
N ALA A 271 -6.96 -2.36 0.19
CA ALA A 271 -6.99 -3.64 0.87
C ALA A 271 -5.58 -4.15 1.24
N LEU A 272 -4.63 -4.02 0.32
CA LEU A 272 -3.23 -4.36 0.57
C LEU A 272 -2.68 -3.55 1.75
N GLU A 273 -2.83 -2.24 1.73
CA GLU A 273 -2.26 -1.41 2.79
C GLU A 273 -2.96 -1.63 4.14
N ARG A 274 -4.28 -1.79 4.17
CA ARG A 274 -5.00 -2.14 5.41
C ARG A 274 -4.48 -3.45 6.01
N LEU A 275 -4.29 -4.47 5.17
CA LEU A 275 -3.69 -5.74 5.56
C LEU A 275 -2.28 -5.54 6.11
N LEU A 276 -1.43 -4.78 5.43
CA LEU A 276 -0.05 -4.53 5.84
C LEU A 276 0.03 -3.77 7.17
N LEU A 277 -0.84 -2.78 7.39
CA LEU A 277 -0.94 -2.05 8.65
C LEU A 277 -1.41 -2.97 9.79
N THR A 278 -2.43 -3.81 9.53
CA THR A 278 -2.93 -4.79 10.49
C THR A 278 -1.85 -5.81 10.84
N ALA A 279 -1.14 -6.34 9.85
CA ALA A 279 0.00 -7.25 10.06
C ALA A 279 1.11 -6.58 10.90
N THR A 280 1.44 -5.32 10.59
CA THR A 280 2.43 -4.53 11.33
C THR A 280 2.02 -4.31 12.79
N ALA A 281 0.74 -4.00 13.03
CA ALA A 281 0.19 -3.84 14.39
C ALA A 281 0.28 -5.13 15.21
N ARG A 282 0.25 -6.30 14.54
CA ARG A 282 0.43 -7.64 15.15
C ARG A 282 1.91 -8.10 15.22
N GLY A 283 2.85 -7.24 14.86
CA GLY A 283 4.28 -7.57 14.89
C GLY A 283 4.75 -8.46 13.74
N LEU A 284 3.90 -8.68 12.72
CA LEU A 284 4.26 -9.41 11.51
C LEU A 284 5.07 -8.56 10.55
N ARG A 285 5.80 -9.25 9.68
CA ARG A 285 6.48 -8.67 8.52
C ARG A 285 5.85 -9.19 7.24
N ALA A 286 5.92 -8.39 6.21
CA ALA A 286 5.42 -8.72 4.89
C ALA A 286 6.47 -8.49 3.81
N SER A 287 6.48 -9.37 2.82
CA SER A 287 7.25 -9.26 1.59
C SER A 287 6.30 -9.39 0.40
N LEU A 288 6.39 -8.48 -0.56
CA LEU A 288 5.50 -8.47 -1.72
C LEU A 288 6.20 -9.16 -2.89
N LEU A 289 5.63 -10.27 -3.35
CA LEU A 289 6.13 -11.06 -4.49
C LEU A 289 5.32 -10.65 -5.73
N HIS A 290 5.76 -9.60 -6.40
CA HIS A 290 5.02 -8.97 -7.49
C HIS A 290 5.37 -9.55 -8.88
N GLN A 291 6.49 -10.26 -9.01
CA GLN A 291 7.10 -10.62 -10.30
C GLN A 291 6.12 -11.32 -11.26
N ALA A 292 5.42 -12.36 -10.80
CA ALA A 292 4.48 -13.11 -11.64
C ALA A 292 3.25 -12.29 -12.08
N LEU A 293 2.93 -11.22 -11.34
CA LEU A 293 1.82 -10.32 -11.68
C LEU A 293 2.13 -9.36 -12.82
N GLU A 294 3.38 -9.26 -13.22
CA GLU A 294 3.87 -8.39 -14.29
C GLU A 294 3.74 -9.05 -15.69
N TRP A 295 3.51 -10.36 -15.71
CA TRP A 295 3.38 -11.18 -16.91
C TRP A 295 1.94 -11.69 -17.01
N PRO A 296 1.15 -11.28 -18.00
CA PRO A 296 -0.26 -11.65 -18.11
C PRO A 296 -0.51 -13.15 -18.03
N ASP A 297 0.28 -13.93 -18.75
CA ASP A 297 0.19 -15.39 -18.80
C ASP A 297 0.51 -16.07 -17.46
N LEU A 298 1.46 -15.54 -16.70
CA LEU A 298 1.78 -16.05 -15.37
C LEU A 298 0.75 -15.58 -14.34
N ARG A 299 0.27 -14.34 -14.49
CA ARG A 299 -0.74 -13.77 -13.59
C ARG A 299 -2.05 -14.55 -13.63
N GLU A 300 -2.51 -14.95 -14.81
CA GLU A 300 -3.70 -15.79 -14.96
C GLU A 300 -3.55 -17.13 -14.23
N GLN A 301 -2.36 -17.67 -14.21
CA GLN A 301 -2.06 -18.90 -13.50
C GLN A 301 -1.99 -18.75 -11.99
N LEU A 302 -1.92 -17.55 -11.41
CA LEU A 302 -1.91 -17.36 -9.95
C LEU A 302 -3.24 -17.72 -9.29
N MET A 303 -4.35 -17.85 -10.07
CA MET A 303 -5.72 -18.05 -9.58
C MET A 303 -6.43 -19.28 -10.16
N PRO A 304 -5.90 -20.49 -10.05
CA PRO A 304 -6.67 -21.67 -10.39
C PRO A 304 -7.14 -22.38 -9.11
N TRP A 305 -8.03 -21.73 -8.37
CA TRP A 305 -8.61 -22.39 -7.20
C TRP A 305 -9.87 -23.20 -7.62
N PRO A 306 -10.05 -24.42 -7.12
CA PRO A 306 -11.22 -25.27 -7.41
C PRO A 306 -12.55 -24.69 -6.92
N SER A 307 -12.50 -23.60 -6.15
CA SER A 307 -13.67 -23.01 -5.47
C SER A 307 -14.67 -22.28 -6.36
N GLY A 308 -14.57 -22.38 -7.70
CA GLY A 308 -15.55 -21.80 -8.64
C GLY A 308 -15.63 -20.26 -8.66
N ARG A 309 -14.96 -19.56 -7.76
CA ARG A 309 -14.92 -18.11 -7.75
C ARG A 309 -13.83 -17.60 -8.70
N ARG A 310 -14.26 -17.02 -9.80
CA ARG A 310 -13.38 -16.28 -10.69
C ARG A 310 -12.91 -15.01 -9.98
N GLY A 311 -11.62 -14.83 -9.83
CA GLY A 311 -11.01 -13.62 -9.28
C GLY A 311 -9.73 -13.28 -10.03
N HIS A 312 -9.30 -12.05 -9.89
CA HIS A 312 -8.08 -11.56 -10.51
C HIS A 312 -7.02 -11.33 -9.43
N ALA A 313 -5.89 -12.05 -9.51
CA ALA A 313 -4.77 -11.85 -8.59
C ALA A 313 -4.24 -10.42 -8.69
N GLN A 314 -4.11 -9.76 -7.54
CA GLN A 314 -3.60 -8.40 -7.44
C GLN A 314 -2.25 -8.33 -6.73
N MET A 315 -2.01 -9.21 -5.73
CA MET A 315 -0.73 -9.29 -5.03
C MET A 315 -0.52 -10.67 -4.42
N VAL A 316 0.72 -11.17 -4.48
CA VAL A 316 1.18 -12.31 -3.68
C VAL A 316 2.00 -11.78 -2.51
N ILE A 317 1.62 -12.15 -1.30
CA ILE A 317 2.17 -11.60 -0.07
C ILE A 317 2.77 -12.75 0.74
N ARG A 318 4.05 -12.63 1.08
CA ARG A 318 4.73 -13.50 2.03
C ARG A 318 4.68 -12.85 3.41
N LEU A 319 4.20 -13.57 4.41
CA LEU A 319 3.95 -13.10 5.77
C LEU A 319 4.74 -13.93 6.78
N GLY A 320 5.22 -13.31 7.85
CA GLY A 320 5.93 -14.04 8.90
C GLY A 320 6.45 -13.14 10.02
N TYR A 321 7.11 -13.77 10.97
CA TYR A 321 7.86 -13.10 12.04
C TYR A 321 9.33 -13.03 11.64
N GLY A 322 9.93 -11.85 11.72
CA GLY A 322 11.31 -11.67 11.30
C GLY A 322 11.80 -10.24 11.52
N PRO A 323 13.00 -9.92 11.03
CA PRO A 323 13.57 -8.58 11.16
C PRO A 323 12.76 -7.57 10.33
N GLN A 324 12.75 -6.33 10.78
CA GLN A 324 12.07 -5.24 10.07
C GLN A 324 12.73 -4.94 8.72
N GLY A 325 14.04 -5.09 8.64
CA GLY A 325 14.82 -4.68 7.50
C GLY A 325 15.02 -3.15 7.42
N PRO A 326 15.89 -2.69 6.52
CA PRO A 326 16.09 -1.27 6.25
C PRO A 326 14.85 -0.62 5.63
N SER A 327 14.64 0.66 5.91
CA SER A 327 13.56 1.45 5.33
C SER A 327 13.96 2.00 3.94
N SER A 328 12.98 2.15 3.07
CA SER A 328 13.15 2.96 1.84
C SER A 328 12.77 4.40 2.13
N PRO A 329 13.44 5.38 1.50
CA PRO A 329 13.17 6.80 1.71
C PRO A 329 11.75 7.18 1.24
N ARG A 330 11.29 8.35 1.67
CA ARG A 330 10.02 8.93 1.22
C ARG A 330 10.21 10.38 0.81
N ARG A 331 9.49 10.79 -0.23
CA ARG A 331 9.49 12.17 -0.71
C ARG A 331 8.90 13.10 0.34
N GLY A 332 9.51 14.26 0.50
CA GLY A 332 8.97 15.32 1.35
C GLY A 332 7.62 15.84 0.83
N VAL A 333 6.82 16.40 1.73
CA VAL A 333 5.49 16.95 1.40
C VAL A 333 5.56 18.01 0.30
N SER A 334 6.52 18.91 0.35
CA SER A 334 6.73 19.98 -0.65
C SER A 334 6.99 19.46 -2.08
N ARG A 335 7.49 18.23 -2.22
CA ARG A 335 7.71 17.59 -3.53
C ARG A 335 6.52 16.78 -4.03
N THR A 336 5.52 16.56 -3.19
CA THR A 336 4.35 15.72 -3.49
C THR A 336 3.04 16.49 -3.50
N LEU A 337 2.95 17.58 -2.76
CA LEU A 337 1.81 18.49 -2.75
C LEU A 337 2.00 19.55 -3.85
N THR A 338 1.07 19.62 -4.79
CA THR A 338 1.01 20.70 -5.78
C THR A 338 0.00 21.76 -5.33
N GLU A 339 0.39 23.03 -5.40
CA GLU A 339 -0.53 24.14 -5.12
C GLU A 339 -1.68 24.11 -6.14
N GLY A 340 -2.91 24.31 -5.65
CA GLY A 340 -4.06 24.50 -6.51
C GLY A 340 -3.89 25.78 -7.33
N ALA A 341 -3.82 25.69 -8.65
CA ALA A 341 -4.02 26.89 -9.47
C ALA A 341 -5.40 27.45 -9.10
N ARG A 342 -5.44 28.68 -8.57
CA ARG A 342 -6.69 29.42 -8.43
C ARG A 342 -7.29 29.48 -9.84
N SER A 343 -8.46 28.88 -10.02
CA SER A 343 -9.23 29.10 -11.23
C SER A 343 -9.54 30.59 -11.27
N VAL A 344 -8.88 31.33 -12.17
CA VAL A 344 -9.30 32.68 -12.53
C VAL A 344 -10.67 32.50 -13.20
N PRO A 345 -11.74 33.05 -12.65
CA PRO A 345 -13.02 33.03 -13.34
C PRO A 345 -12.88 33.87 -14.62
N ARG A 346 -13.23 33.27 -15.76
CA ARG A 346 -13.46 33.99 -17.01
C ARG A 346 -14.82 34.65 -16.98
#